data_72646ca8d0566083b9cd23e2972a7d4f
#
_entry.id   72646ca8d0566083b9cd23e2972a7d4f
#
_cell.length_a   1.000
_cell.length_b   1.000
_cell.length_c   1.000
_cell.angle_alpha   90.00
_cell.angle_beta   90.00
_cell.angle_gamma   90.00
#
_symmetry.space_group_name_H-M   'P 1'
#
loop_
_entity.id
_entity.type
_entity.pdbx_description
1 polymer ?
#
loop_
_entity_poly.entity_id
_entity_poly.type
_entity_poly.pdbx_seq_one_letter_code
_entity_poly.pdbx_strand_id
1 'polypeptide(L)'
;MAELPGKGKCKGRERLIKTAEKLAQARPFDEITIDEIVKGAALSRPAFYYHFVGGKEELREELVRSGTISATPASDTHQAILNAALRVFARAGIMAATLDDIATEAGISRSALSWHFHSKEDLLLAIIEQKDFHAQIRVAMEQITRKIEDGSLHDDEEILRQIAGAFYDFFTAQSDLARLSVLLAHSHPDVAHLIAEKITRGRRGINDYIKKRQEEGNFRQDIDAALFVQVLAMTFVMRAVGREGLNDLLPFAHLSRDETINQLVSLLLYGIKKTA
;
A
#
# COMPACT_ATOMS: atom_id res chain seq x y z
N MET A 1 0.04 11.04 59.94
CA MET A 1 -0.51 11.64 58.72
C MET A 1 0.43 11.26 57.59
N ALA A 2 0.05 10.31 56.80
CA ALA A 2 0.86 9.84 55.63
C ALA A 2 0.55 10.76 54.45
N GLU A 3 1.57 11.38 53.88
CA GLU A 3 1.44 12.17 52.65
C GLU A 3 1.04 11.27 51.46
N LEU A 4 -0.01 11.68 50.77
CA LEU A 4 -0.53 11.02 49.57
C LEU A 4 0.49 11.06 48.43
N PRO A 5 0.78 9.93 47.73
CA PRO A 5 1.77 9.86 46.69
C PRO A 5 1.24 10.31 45.32
N GLY A 6 0.78 11.55 45.20
CA GLY A 6 0.18 12.06 43.97
C GLY A 6 0.84 13.29 43.34
N LYS A 7 1.45 14.14 44.14
CA LYS A 7 1.93 15.46 43.68
C LYS A 7 3.28 15.39 42.87
N GLY A 8 4.12 14.39 43.10
CA GLY A 8 5.37 14.23 42.36
C GLY A 8 5.19 13.67 40.94
N LYS A 9 4.15 12.85 40.75
CA LYS A 9 3.83 12.21 39.46
C LYS A 9 3.38 13.22 38.40
N CYS A 10 2.56 14.21 38.78
CA CYS A 10 2.11 15.28 37.87
C CYS A 10 3.29 16.17 37.39
N LYS A 11 4.16 16.57 38.31
CA LYS A 11 5.25 17.50 37.98
C LYS A 11 6.30 16.94 36.99
N GLY A 12 6.61 15.65 37.06
CA GLY A 12 7.56 15.02 36.15
C GLY A 12 7.00 14.92 34.73
N ARG A 13 5.74 14.50 34.60
CA ARG A 13 5.02 14.40 33.32
C ARG A 13 4.87 15.76 32.65
N GLU A 14 4.46 16.78 33.40
CA GLU A 14 4.32 18.15 32.89
C GLU A 14 5.67 18.74 32.41
N ARG A 15 6.78 18.44 33.08
CA ARG A 15 8.12 18.91 32.67
C ARG A 15 8.54 18.27 31.34
N LEU A 16 8.26 16.98 31.14
CA LEU A 16 8.52 16.30 29.89
C LEU A 16 7.70 16.90 28.74
N ILE A 17 6.40 17.10 28.96
CA ILE A 17 5.50 17.74 27.98
C ILE A 17 6.01 19.13 27.61
N LYS A 18 6.21 20.02 28.58
CA LYS A 18 6.67 21.39 28.32
C LYS A 18 8.03 21.44 27.60
N THR A 19 8.93 20.51 27.93
CA THR A 19 10.21 20.44 27.23
C THR A 19 10.03 20.00 25.77
N ALA A 20 9.18 19.00 25.55
CA ALA A 20 8.88 18.52 24.20
C ALA A 20 8.15 19.59 23.36
N GLU A 21 7.21 20.33 23.95
CA GLU A 21 6.53 21.49 23.33
C GLU A 21 7.55 22.54 22.87
N LYS A 22 8.47 22.92 23.78
CA LYS A 22 9.50 23.92 23.48
C LYS A 22 10.44 23.46 22.33
N LEU A 23 10.82 22.20 22.33
CA LEU A 23 11.68 21.64 21.29
C LEU A 23 10.94 21.55 19.94
N ALA A 24 9.65 21.19 19.98
CA ALA A 24 8.80 21.07 18.80
C ALA A 24 8.48 22.41 18.12
N GLN A 25 8.62 23.54 18.83
CA GLN A 25 8.55 24.87 18.22
C GLN A 25 9.74 25.21 17.33
N ALA A 26 10.89 24.58 17.58
CA ALA A 26 12.14 24.86 16.86
C ALA A 26 12.38 23.91 15.67
N ARG A 27 11.84 22.70 15.72
CA ARG A 27 12.01 21.66 14.70
C ARG A 27 10.93 20.57 14.79
N PRO A 28 10.75 19.76 13.73
CA PRO A 28 9.78 18.66 13.74
C PRO A 28 9.96 17.72 14.94
N PHE A 29 8.85 17.32 15.57
CA PHE A 29 8.88 16.46 16.77
C PHE A 29 9.57 15.11 16.51
N ASP A 30 9.53 14.61 15.28
CA ASP A 30 10.17 13.35 14.89
C ASP A 30 11.69 13.39 15.00
N GLU A 31 12.30 14.55 14.82
CA GLU A 31 13.74 14.76 14.95
C GLU A 31 14.20 14.95 16.40
N ILE A 32 13.26 15.11 17.34
CA ILE A 32 13.57 15.28 18.77
C ILE A 32 13.76 13.92 19.41
N THR A 33 14.90 13.70 20.05
CA THR A 33 15.20 12.43 20.74
C THR A 33 14.67 12.43 22.17
N ILE A 34 14.40 11.22 22.71
CA ILE A 34 14.05 11.07 24.13
C ILE A 34 15.15 11.65 25.03
N ASP A 35 16.42 11.50 24.66
CA ASP A 35 17.54 12.03 25.42
C ASP A 35 17.52 13.56 25.53
N GLU A 36 17.16 14.25 24.48
CA GLU A 36 17.00 15.70 24.50
C GLU A 36 15.86 16.12 25.39
N ILE A 37 14.73 15.39 25.32
CA ILE A 37 13.55 15.67 26.16
C ILE A 37 13.89 15.45 27.63
N VAL A 38 14.48 14.32 28.00
CA VAL A 38 14.82 14.05 29.41
C VAL A 38 15.89 14.97 29.95
N LYS A 39 16.90 15.30 29.11
CA LYS A 39 17.93 16.27 29.47
C LYS A 39 17.34 17.66 29.71
N GLY A 40 16.50 18.14 28.82
CA GLY A 40 15.82 19.43 28.95
C GLY A 40 14.82 19.46 30.12
N ALA A 41 14.18 18.34 30.42
CA ALA A 41 13.30 18.19 31.57
C ALA A 41 14.04 17.95 32.90
N ALA A 42 15.38 17.79 32.88
CA ALA A 42 16.21 17.35 34.00
C ALA A 42 15.65 16.07 34.67
N LEU A 43 15.38 15.06 33.83
CA LEU A 43 14.88 13.74 34.23
C LEU A 43 15.73 12.65 33.58
N SER A 44 15.56 11.40 34.02
CA SER A 44 16.25 10.23 33.45
C SER A 44 15.38 9.52 32.42
N ARG A 45 15.99 8.70 31.52
CA ARG A 45 15.25 7.82 30.60
C ARG A 45 14.26 6.89 31.31
N PRO A 46 14.59 6.23 32.43
CA PRO A 46 13.61 5.45 33.18
C PRO A 46 12.41 6.27 33.67
N ALA A 47 12.64 7.53 34.09
CA ALA A 47 11.56 8.41 34.49
C ALA A 47 10.65 8.79 33.30
N PHE A 48 11.20 8.91 32.10
CA PHE A 48 10.41 9.12 30.88
C PHE A 48 9.44 7.97 30.65
N TYR A 49 9.94 6.72 30.60
CA TYR A 49 9.11 5.53 30.39
C TYR A 49 8.15 5.24 31.55
N TYR A 50 8.44 5.71 32.74
CA TYR A 50 7.49 5.67 33.86
C TYR A 50 6.28 6.56 33.62
N HIS A 51 6.46 7.72 32.97
CA HIS A 51 5.40 8.67 32.66
C HIS A 51 4.71 8.44 31.31
N PHE A 52 5.41 7.86 30.36
CA PHE A 52 4.97 7.54 29.00
C PHE A 52 5.33 6.10 28.70
N VAL A 53 4.45 5.18 29.12
CA VAL A 53 4.64 3.72 28.94
C VAL A 53 4.68 3.35 27.46
N GLY A 54 3.87 4.02 26.64
CA GLY A 54 3.87 3.92 25.16
C GLY A 54 5.02 4.67 24.49
N GLY A 55 6.01 5.16 25.28
CA GLY A 55 7.19 5.81 24.75
C GLY A 55 6.95 7.19 24.13
N LYS A 56 7.74 7.51 23.11
CA LYS A 56 7.69 8.80 22.41
C LYS A 56 6.35 9.03 21.71
N GLU A 57 5.68 7.96 21.29
CA GLU A 57 4.40 8.04 20.60
C GLU A 57 3.26 8.49 21.53
N GLU A 58 3.22 8.00 22.77
CA GLU A 58 2.25 8.48 23.76
C GLU A 58 2.43 9.98 24.06
N LEU A 59 3.69 10.44 24.11
CA LEU A 59 3.99 11.86 24.25
C LEU A 59 3.56 12.66 23.00
N ARG A 60 3.74 12.11 21.81
CA ARG A 60 3.26 12.69 20.55
C ARG A 60 1.75 12.88 20.57
N GLU A 61 0.98 11.85 20.93
CA GLU A 61 -0.47 11.93 21.03
C GLU A 61 -0.94 13.03 22.01
N GLU A 62 -0.21 13.20 23.10
CA GLU A 62 -0.49 14.27 24.05
C GLU A 62 -0.25 15.66 23.46
N LEU A 63 0.86 15.83 22.72
CA LEU A 63 1.20 17.09 22.05
C LEU A 63 0.24 17.42 20.89
N VAL A 64 -0.27 16.42 20.20
CA VAL A 64 -1.35 16.58 19.22
C VAL A 64 -2.65 17.01 19.91
N ARG A 65 -3.00 16.35 21.00
CA ARG A 65 -4.21 16.65 21.78
C ARG A 65 -4.18 18.06 22.37
N SER A 66 -3.00 18.55 22.76
CA SER A 66 -2.82 19.93 23.23
C SER A 66 -2.78 20.96 22.10
N GLY A 67 -2.77 20.53 20.83
CA GLY A 67 -2.66 21.42 19.67
C GLY A 67 -1.25 22.01 19.47
N THR A 68 -0.24 21.51 20.18
CA THR A 68 1.15 21.98 20.10
C THR A 68 1.83 21.55 18.79
N ILE A 69 1.54 20.34 18.35
CA ILE A 69 1.98 19.83 17.03
C ILE A 69 0.76 19.47 16.21
N SER A 70 0.87 19.67 14.89
CA SER A 70 -0.18 19.21 13.98
C SER A 70 -0.37 17.71 14.13
N ALA A 71 -1.61 17.26 14.07
CA ALA A 71 -1.96 15.87 13.87
C ALA A 71 -1.58 15.45 12.43
N THR A 72 -0.31 15.66 12.05
CA THR A 72 0.24 14.87 10.97
C THR A 72 0.40 13.50 11.60
N PRO A 73 -0.44 12.52 11.28
CA PRO A 73 -0.41 11.26 11.99
C PRO A 73 0.96 10.64 11.80
N ALA A 74 1.46 9.93 12.81
CA ALA A 74 2.55 8.94 12.61
C ALA A 74 2.20 7.99 11.45
N SER A 75 0.90 7.77 11.19
CA SER A 75 0.38 7.12 9.99
C SER A 75 0.80 7.81 8.68
N ASP A 76 0.87 9.14 8.62
CA ASP A 76 1.23 9.83 7.37
C ASP A 76 2.73 9.75 7.09
N THR A 77 3.57 9.92 8.11
CA THR A 77 5.03 9.74 7.96
C THR A 77 5.36 8.29 7.65
N HIS A 78 4.76 7.34 8.37
CA HIS A 78 4.92 5.92 8.11
C HIS A 78 4.48 5.56 6.68
N GLN A 79 3.32 6.05 6.24
CA GLN A 79 2.82 5.84 4.89
C GLN A 79 3.68 6.55 3.83
N ALA A 80 4.21 7.74 4.12
CA ALA A 80 5.14 8.46 3.25
C ALA A 80 6.44 7.67 3.05
N ILE A 81 6.99 7.08 4.14
CA ILE A 81 8.16 6.20 4.07
C ILE A 81 7.87 4.96 3.20
N LEU A 82 6.74 4.28 3.40
CA LEU A 82 6.37 3.11 2.61
C LEU A 82 6.17 3.45 1.13
N ASN A 83 5.60 4.61 0.82
CA ASN A 83 5.46 5.08 -0.55
C ASN A 83 6.82 5.40 -1.19
N ALA A 84 7.72 6.05 -0.45
CA ALA A 84 9.08 6.34 -0.89
C ALA A 84 9.88 5.05 -1.12
N ALA A 85 9.82 4.11 -0.18
CA ALA A 85 10.48 2.81 -0.30
C ALA A 85 9.97 2.03 -1.52
N LEU A 86 8.66 2.04 -1.76
CA LEU A 86 8.07 1.41 -2.94
C LEU A 86 8.63 1.99 -4.24
N ARG A 87 8.71 3.33 -4.38
CA ARG A 87 9.27 3.98 -5.56
C ARG A 87 10.75 3.67 -5.76
N VAL A 88 11.54 3.71 -4.68
CA VAL A 88 12.98 3.42 -4.72
C VAL A 88 13.22 1.96 -5.10
N PHE A 89 12.50 1.02 -4.48
CA PHE A 89 12.61 -0.41 -4.81
C PHE A 89 12.17 -0.72 -6.24
N ALA A 90 11.11 -0.10 -6.72
CA ALA A 90 10.62 -0.30 -8.08
C ALA A 90 11.61 0.23 -9.14
N ARG A 91 12.32 1.33 -8.83
CA ARG A 91 13.27 1.98 -9.74
C ARG A 91 14.66 1.32 -9.73
N ALA A 92 15.21 1.12 -8.55
CA ALA A 92 16.60 0.67 -8.38
C ALA A 92 16.73 -0.85 -8.13
N GLY A 93 15.63 -1.51 -7.78
CA GLY A 93 15.66 -2.87 -7.23
C GLY A 93 16.04 -2.88 -5.74
N ILE A 94 15.66 -3.94 -5.03
CA ILE A 94 15.85 -4.03 -3.57
C ILE A 94 17.34 -4.07 -3.20
N MET A 95 18.15 -4.78 -4.01
CA MET A 95 19.58 -4.96 -3.70
C MET A 95 20.35 -3.64 -3.77
N ALA A 96 20.11 -2.83 -4.81
CA ALA A 96 20.81 -1.56 -5.02
C ALA A 96 20.24 -0.41 -4.16
N ALA A 97 18.98 -0.47 -3.77
CA ALA A 97 18.34 0.55 -2.93
C ALA A 97 19.02 0.64 -1.55
N THR A 98 19.19 1.87 -1.06
CA THR A 98 19.69 2.14 0.29
C THR A 98 18.62 2.80 1.16
N LEU A 99 18.77 2.70 2.47
CA LEU A 99 17.87 3.40 3.40
C LEU A 99 18.07 4.94 3.33
N ASP A 100 19.22 5.40 2.87
CA ASP A 100 19.49 6.83 2.65
C ASP A 100 18.73 7.35 1.42
N ASP A 101 18.66 6.57 0.34
CA ASP A 101 17.85 6.89 -0.83
C ASP A 101 16.37 6.99 -0.45
N ILE A 102 15.90 6.06 0.38
CA ILE A 102 14.51 6.05 0.85
C ILE A 102 14.21 7.24 1.76
N ALA A 103 15.13 7.59 2.67
CA ALA A 103 14.97 8.76 3.53
C ALA A 103 14.92 10.05 2.70
N THR A 104 15.80 10.17 1.71
CA THR A 104 15.83 11.30 0.76
C THR A 104 14.53 11.39 -0.04
N GLU A 105 14.07 10.28 -0.59
CA GLU A 105 12.82 10.19 -1.36
C GLU A 105 11.57 10.51 -0.49
N ALA A 106 11.62 10.17 0.81
CA ALA A 106 10.56 10.46 1.77
C ALA A 106 10.62 11.90 2.32
N GLY A 107 11.69 12.65 2.04
CA GLY A 107 11.90 14.00 2.55
C GLY A 107 12.18 14.04 4.06
N ILE A 108 12.77 13.00 4.64
CA ILE A 108 13.09 12.88 6.07
C ILE A 108 14.56 12.57 6.29
N SER A 109 15.05 12.76 7.52
CA SER A 109 16.41 12.37 7.87
C SER A 109 16.54 10.83 7.97
N ARG A 110 17.77 10.33 7.74
CA ARG A 110 18.09 8.90 7.92
C ARG A 110 17.79 8.41 9.35
N SER A 111 18.01 9.26 10.35
CA SER A 111 17.71 8.97 11.75
C SER A 111 16.19 8.86 11.99
N ALA A 112 15.39 9.73 11.38
CA ALA A 112 13.93 9.65 11.46
C ALA A 112 13.41 8.35 10.82
N LEU A 113 13.93 7.96 9.66
CA LEU A 113 13.57 6.68 9.03
C LEU A 113 13.88 5.49 9.95
N SER A 114 15.04 5.49 10.62
CA SER A 114 15.46 4.40 11.52
C SER A 114 14.56 4.22 12.75
N TRP A 115 13.76 5.22 13.10
CA TRP A 115 12.76 5.09 14.16
C TRP A 115 11.54 4.25 13.71
N HIS A 116 11.23 4.28 12.42
CA HIS A 116 10.10 3.55 11.85
C HIS A 116 10.53 2.16 11.34
N PHE A 117 11.71 2.06 10.71
CA PHE A 117 12.17 0.84 10.07
C PHE A 117 13.67 0.65 10.25
N HIS A 118 14.08 -0.57 10.61
CA HIS A 118 15.49 -0.87 10.88
C HIS A 118 16.23 -1.43 9.66
N SER A 119 15.50 -2.04 8.74
CA SER A 119 16.06 -2.71 7.55
C SER A 119 15.20 -2.48 6.29
N LYS A 120 15.77 -2.81 5.14
CA LYS A 120 15.04 -2.85 3.86
C LYS A 120 13.99 -3.96 3.85
N GLU A 121 14.29 -5.04 4.52
CA GLU A 121 13.41 -6.20 4.70
C GLU A 121 12.17 -5.83 5.51
N ASP A 122 12.32 -5.05 6.60
CA ASP A 122 11.17 -4.54 7.38
C ASP A 122 10.27 -3.66 6.52
N LEU A 123 10.87 -2.77 5.71
CA LEU A 123 10.13 -1.92 4.77
C LEU A 123 9.38 -2.74 3.73
N LEU A 124 10.04 -3.76 3.18
CA LEU A 124 9.45 -4.63 2.18
C LEU A 124 8.24 -5.40 2.73
N LEU A 125 8.40 -6.01 3.90
CA LEU A 125 7.31 -6.71 4.58
C LEU A 125 6.16 -5.77 4.89
N ALA A 126 6.43 -4.60 5.43
CA ALA A 126 5.41 -3.60 5.73
C ALA A 126 4.67 -3.10 4.48
N ILE A 127 5.38 -2.90 3.35
CA ILE A 127 4.73 -2.59 2.06
C ILE A 127 3.74 -3.69 1.67
N ILE A 128 4.15 -4.95 1.79
CA ILE A 128 3.34 -6.09 1.40
C ILE A 128 2.15 -6.29 2.35
N GLU A 129 2.35 -6.12 3.65
CA GLU A 129 1.31 -6.33 4.65
C GLU A 129 0.27 -5.22 4.67
N GLN A 130 0.73 -3.96 4.70
CA GLN A 130 -0.14 -2.81 4.92
C GLN A 130 -0.84 -2.33 3.66
N LYS A 131 -0.24 -2.48 2.49
CA LYS A 131 -0.94 -2.15 1.26
C LYS A 131 -1.93 -3.27 0.94
N ASP A 132 -3.22 -2.98 1.07
CA ASP A 132 -4.25 -3.81 0.45
C ASP A 132 -4.12 -3.64 -1.06
N PHE A 133 -3.21 -4.43 -1.64
CA PHE A 133 -2.84 -4.43 -3.06
C PHE A 133 -4.04 -4.48 -4.00
N HIS A 134 -5.18 -4.87 -3.48
CA HIS A 134 -6.38 -5.12 -4.30
C HIS A 134 -7.63 -4.41 -3.77
N ALA A 135 -7.49 -3.50 -2.80
CA ALA A 135 -8.64 -2.78 -2.26
C ALA A 135 -9.45 -2.09 -3.36
N GLN A 136 -8.76 -1.42 -4.30
CA GLN A 136 -9.42 -0.74 -5.41
C GLN A 136 -10.10 -1.72 -6.36
N ILE A 137 -9.44 -2.83 -6.72
CA ILE A 137 -10.05 -3.89 -7.55
C ILE A 137 -11.21 -4.53 -6.81
N ARG A 138 -11.06 -4.82 -5.52
CA ARG A 138 -12.14 -5.40 -4.71
C ARG A 138 -13.35 -4.50 -4.64
N VAL A 139 -13.18 -3.21 -4.36
CA VAL A 139 -14.28 -2.23 -4.35
C VAL A 139 -14.96 -2.14 -5.71
N ALA A 140 -14.18 -2.09 -6.80
CA ALA A 140 -14.73 -2.09 -8.16
C ALA A 140 -15.52 -3.38 -8.45
N MET A 141 -14.99 -4.53 -8.05
CA MET A 141 -15.68 -5.82 -8.22
C MET A 141 -16.97 -5.91 -7.40
N GLU A 142 -16.97 -5.41 -6.16
CA GLU A 142 -18.19 -5.33 -5.34
C GLU A 142 -19.26 -4.45 -5.99
N GLN A 143 -18.88 -3.32 -6.57
CA GLN A 143 -19.78 -2.44 -7.29
C GLN A 143 -20.35 -3.10 -8.55
N ILE A 144 -19.51 -3.78 -9.33
CA ILE A 144 -19.94 -4.53 -10.52
C ILE A 144 -20.90 -5.66 -10.12
N THR A 145 -20.56 -6.43 -9.07
CA THR A 145 -21.40 -7.51 -8.56
C THR A 145 -22.79 -7.00 -8.16
N ARG A 146 -22.87 -5.88 -7.44
CA ARG A 146 -24.16 -5.27 -7.06
C ARG A 146 -25.00 -4.89 -8.29
N LYS A 147 -24.37 -4.30 -9.32
CA LYS A 147 -25.06 -3.95 -10.56
C LYS A 147 -25.56 -5.18 -11.33
N ILE A 148 -24.87 -6.31 -11.25
CA ILE A 148 -25.32 -7.58 -11.82
C ILE A 148 -26.51 -8.13 -11.02
N GLU A 149 -26.44 -8.08 -9.69
CA GLU A 149 -27.49 -8.59 -8.80
C GLU A 149 -28.78 -7.78 -8.89
N ASP A 150 -28.70 -6.45 -9.02
CA ASP A 150 -29.85 -5.57 -9.17
C ASP A 150 -30.39 -5.49 -10.62
N GLY A 151 -29.75 -6.18 -11.57
CA GLY A 151 -30.13 -6.24 -12.98
C GLY A 151 -29.82 -4.98 -13.80
N SER A 152 -29.12 -3.99 -13.23
CA SER A 152 -28.71 -2.78 -13.96
C SER A 152 -27.54 -3.03 -14.92
N LEU A 153 -26.82 -4.16 -14.75
CA LEU A 153 -25.74 -4.59 -15.61
C LEU A 153 -25.89 -6.07 -15.94
N HIS A 154 -26.21 -6.40 -17.20
CA HIS A 154 -26.51 -7.75 -17.64
C HIS A 154 -25.80 -8.17 -18.93
N ASP A 155 -25.17 -7.23 -19.65
CA ASP A 155 -24.43 -7.53 -20.86
C ASP A 155 -22.98 -7.96 -20.50
N ASP A 156 -22.62 -9.17 -20.93
CA ASP A 156 -21.28 -9.75 -20.66
C ASP A 156 -20.13 -8.89 -21.18
N GLU A 157 -20.32 -8.23 -22.32
CA GLU A 157 -19.29 -7.38 -22.91
C GLU A 157 -19.05 -6.14 -22.04
N GLU A 158 -20.14 -5.50 -21.58
CA GLU A 158 -20.05 -4.34 -20.72
C GLU A 158 -19.51 -4.71 -19.31
N ILE A 159 -19.91 -5.87 -18.77
CA ILE A 159 -19.35 -6.40 -17.51
C ILE A 159 -17.84 -6.58 -17.63
N LEU A 160 -17.37 -7.21 -18.69
CA LEU A 160 -15.94 -7.43 -18.92
C LEU A 160 -15.18 -6.13 -19.18
N ARG A 161 -15.81 -5.13 -19.83
CA ARG A 161 -15.22 -3.79 -19.98
C ARG A 161 -15.00 -3.10 -18.62
N GLN A 162 -16.00 -3.15 -17.74
CA GLN A 162 -15.87 -2.55 -16.41
C GLN A 162 -14.80 -3.27 -15.58
N ILE A 163 -14.72 -4.59 -15.65
CA ILE A 163 -13.66 -5.38 -15.01
C ILE A 163 -12.28 -5.00 -15.57
N ALA A 164 -12.13 -4.98 -16.88
CA ALA A 164 -10.89 -4.62 -17.56
C ALA A 164 -10.47 -3.18 -17.25
N GLY A 165 -11.44 -2.25 -17.20
CA GLY A 165 -11.22 -0.88 -16.79
C GLY A 165 -10.67 -0.76 -15.37
N ALA A 166 -11.24 -1.48 -14.42
CA ALA A 166 -10.78 -1.51 -13.05
C ALA A 166 -9.32 -2.02 -12.94
N PHE A 167 -8.97 -3.05 -13.70
CA PHE A 167 -7.58 -3.54 -13.78
C PHE A 167 -6.64 -2.53 -14.43
N TYR A 168 -7.03 -1.94 -15.54
CA TYR A 168 -6.23 -0.92 -16.23
C TYR A 168 -5.91 0.24 -15.28
N ASP A 169 -6.94 0.79 -14.63
CA ASP A 169 -6.82 1.94 -13.75
C ASP A 169 -5.96 1.61 -12.51
N PHE A 170 -6.16 0.42 -11.93
CA PHE A 170 -5.36 -0.06 -10.81
C PHE A 170 -3.88 -0.19 -11.18
N PHE A 171 -3.54 -0.93 -12.23
CA PHE A 171 -2.14 -1.14 -12.61
C PHE A 171 -1.48 0.13 -13.13
N THR A 172 -2.24 1.04 -13.71
CA THR A 172 -1.72 2.37 -14.10
C THR A 172 -1.39 3.22 -12.88
N ALA A 173 -2.28 3.25 -11.88
CA ALA A 173 -2.08 4.00 -10.65
C ALA A 173 -1.01 3.37 -9.73
N GLN A 174 -0.84 2.04 -9.78
CA GLN A 174 0.06 1.27 -8.93
C GLN A 174 1.21 0.61 -9.72
N SER A 175 1.76 1.33 -10.71
CA SER A 175 2.81 0.79 -11.59
C SER A 175 4.07 0.36 -10.83
N ASP A 176 4.48 1.10 -9.80
CA ASP A 176 5.62 0.75 -8.96
C ASP A 176 5.39 -0.56 -8.19
N LEU A 177 4.15 -0.77 -7.74
CA LEU A 177 3.76 -1.99 -7.06
C LEU A 177 3.77 -3.20 -8.00
N ALA A 178 3.25 -3.02 -9.22
CA ALA A 178 3.29 -4.06 -10.25
C ALA A 178 4.75 -4.44 -10.58
N ARG A 179 5.62 -3.44 -10.72
CA ARG A 179 7.05 -3.60 -10.98
C ARG A 179 7.75 -4.34 -9.85
N LEU A 180 7.54 -3.90 -8.61
CA LEU A 180 8.09 -4.54 -7.42
C LEU A 180 7.62 -6.01 -7.31
N SER A 181 6.34 -6.28 -7.56
CA SER A 181 5.78 -7.64 -7.50
C SER A 181 6.46 -8.60 -8.49
N VAL A 182 6.73 -8.13 -9.71
CA VAL A 182 7.45 -8.92 -10.73
C VAL A 182 8.91 -9.17 -10.30
N LEU A 183 9.60 -8.17 -9.77
CA LEU A 183 10.97 -8.30 -9.27
C LEU A 183 11.05 -9.28 -8.09
N LEU A 184 10.11 -9.19 -7.15
CA LEU A 184 10.06 -10.05 -5.97
C LEU A 184 9.75 -11.50 -6.29
N ALA A 185 8.88 -11.76 -7.27
CA ALA A 185 8.53 -13.11 -7.66
C ALA A 185 9.75 -13.94 -8.04
N HIS A 186 10.81 -13.29 -8.52
CA HIS A 186 12.06 -13.97 -8.93
C HIS A 186 13.10 -14.01 -7.80
N SER A 187 13.24 -12.95 -7.02
CA SER A 187 14.35 -12.79 -6.07
C SER A 187 14.04 -13.19 -4.63
N HIS A 188 12.75 -13.24 -4.25
CA HIS A 188 12.30 -13.49 -2.86
C HIS A 188 11.08 -14.42 -2.86
N PRO A 189 11.26 -15.74 -2.98
CA PRO A 189 10.15 -16.72 -3.10
C PRO A 189 9.13 -16.65 -1.96
N ASP A 190 9.59 -16.46 -0.71
CA ASP A 190 8.70 -16.36 0.47
C ASP A 190 7.77 -15.14 0.38
N VAL A 191 8.31 -14.02 -0.08
CA VAL A 191 7.57 -12.79 -0.31
C VAL A 191 6.63 -12.93 -1.52
N ALA A 192 7.08 -13.62 -2.56
CA ALA A 192 6.27 -13.92 -3.74
C ALA A 192 5.01 -14.71 -3.37
N HIS A 193 5.12 -15.63 -2.41
CA HIS A 193 3.96 -16.40 -1.94
C HIS A 193 2.89 -15.52 -1.29
N LEU A 194 3.29 -14.59 -0.41
CA LEU A 194 2.38 -13.62 0.22
C LEU A 194 1.67 -12.72 -0.81
N ILE A 195 2.40 -12.28 -1.82
CA ILE A 195 1.84 -11.51 -2.92
C ILE A 195 0.84 -12.36 -3.73
N ALA A 196 1.20 -13.60 -4.04
CA ALA A 196 0.35 -14.52 -4.80
C ALA A 196 -0.97 -14.82 -4.07
N GLU A 197 -0.95 -15.00 -2.74
CA GLU A 197 -2.16 -15.17 -1.95
C GLU A 197 -3.09 -13.96 -2.04
N LYS A 198 -2.53 -12.75 -1.91
CA LYS A 198 -3.30 -11.51 -2.01
C LYS A 198 -3.90 -11.35 -3.41
N ILE A 199 -3.13 -11.63 -4.46
CA ILE A 199 -3.57 -11.61 -5.86
C ILE A 199 -4.74 -12.59 -6.07
N THR A 200 -4.59 -13.82 -5.62
CA THR A 200 -5.61 -14.87 -5.74
C THR A 200 -6.91 -14.46 -5.05
N ARG A 201 -6.81 -13.87 -3.86
CA ARG A 201 -7.97 -13.36 -3.12
C ARG A 201 -8.71 -12.26 -3.87
N GLY A 202 -7.98 -11.31 -4.48
CA GLY A 202 -8.54 -10.21 -5.26
C GLY A 202 -9.23 -10.65 -6.55
N ARG A 203 -8.83 -11.79 -7.14
CA ARG A 203 -9.40 -12.33 -8.39
C ARG A 203 -10.62 -13.22 -8.20
N ARG A 204 -10.96 -13.59 -6.96
CA ARG A 204 -12.02 -14.57 -6.68
C ARG A 204 -13.34 -14.19 -7.34
N GLY A 205 -13.82 -12.96 -7.17
CA GLY A 205 -15.11 -12.52 -7.72
C GLY A 205 -15.19 -12.63 -9.24
N ILE A 206 -14.08 -12.39 -9.96
CA ILE A 206 -14.05 -12.53 -11.43
C ILE A 206 -14.08 -13.99 -11.83
N ASN A 207 -13.31 -14.84 -11.15
CA ASN A 207 -13.36 -16.28 -11.39
C ASN A 207 -14.76 -16.85 -11.19
N ASP A 208 -15.44 -16.43 -10.12
CA ASP A 208 -16.78 -16.89 -9.79
C ASP A 208 -17.79 -16.42 -10.86
N TYR A 209 -17.66 -15.20 -11.37
CA TYR A 209 -18.46 -14.69 -12.48
C TYR A 209 -18.27 -15.55 -13.75
N ILE A 210 -17.03 -15.79 -14.18
CA ILE A 210 -16.74 -16.59 -15.37
C ILE A 210 -17.32 -18.01 -15.23
N LYS A 211 -17.10 -18.66 -14.07
CA LYS A 211 -17.64 -19.99 -13.80
C LYS A 211 -19.16 -20.03 -13.87
N LYS A 212 -19.84 -19.05 -13.28
CA LYS A 212 -21.30 -18.92 -13.35
C LYS A 212 -21.78 -18.83 -14.79
N ARG A 213 -21.14 -18.02 -15.63
CA ARG A 213 -21.49 -17.92 -17.07
C ARG A 213 -21.21 -19.20 -17.86
N GLN A 214 -20.20 -19.98 -17.44
CA GLN A 214 -19.94 -21.32 -17.99
C GLN A 214 -21.02 -22.32 -17.59
N GLU A 215 -21.46 -22.32 -16.34
CA GLU A 215 -22.56 -23.17 -15.84
C GLU A 215 -23.89 -22.84 -16.53
N GLU A 216 -24.17 -21.57 -16.80
CA GLU A 216 -25.35 -21.11 -17.57
C GLU A 216 -25.23 -21.42 -19.06
N GLY A 217 -24.10 -21.92 -19.54
CA GLY A 217 -23.88 -22.30 -20.95
C GLY A 217 -23.60 -21.13 -21.89
N ASN A 218 -23.38 -19.94 -21.37
CA ASN A 218 -23.04 -18.74 -22.16
C ASN A 218 -21.58 -18.68 -22.55
N PHE A 219 -20.70 -19.21 -21.67
CA PHE A 219 -19.27 -19.28 -21.91
C PHE A 219 -18.81 -20.73 -22.09
N ARG A 220 -17.71 -20.91 -22.81
CA ARG A 220 -17.11 -22.20 -23.05
C ARG A 220 -16.61 -22.82 -21.75
N GLN A 221 -16.90 -24.11 -21.53
CA GLN A 221 -16.51 -24.85 -20.33
C GLN A 221 -15.10 -25.44 -20.42
N ASP A 222 -14.53 -25.51 -21.62
CA ASP A 222 -13.18 -26.03 -21.88
C ASP A 222 -12.08 -24.97 -21.63
N ILE A 223 -12.44 -23.73 -21.27
CA ILE A 223 -11.50 -22.67 -20.89
C ILE A 223 -11.46 -22.56 -19.36
N ASP A 224 -10.28 -22.66 -18.78
CA ASP A 224 -10.10 -22.44 -17.36
C ASP A 224 -10.34 -20.97 -16.99
N ALA A 225 -11.25 -20.72 -16.04
CA ALA A 225 -11.59 -19.37 -15.59
C ALA A 225 -10.39 -18.61 -15.02
N ALA A 226 -9.49 -19.29 -14.31
CA ALA A 226 -8.31 -18.67 -13.75
C ALA A 226 -7.31 -18.27 -14.85
N LEU A 227 -7.18 -19.07 -15.92
CA LEU A 227 -6.38 -18.72 -17.08
C LEU A 227 -6.92 -17.46 -17.77
N PHE A 228 -8.25 -17.35 -17.95
CA PHE A 228 -8.89 -16.17 -18.52
C PHE A 228 -8.51 -14.91 -17.73
N VAL A 229 -8.73 -14.94 -16.41
CA VAL A 229 -8.40 -13.83 -15.50
C VAL A 229 -6.91 -13.53 -15.50
N GLN A 230 -6.05 -14.56 -15.60
CA GLN A 230 -4.60 -14.38 -15.65
C GLN A 230 -4.19 -13.62 -16.92
N VAL A 231 -4.71 -13.98 -18.10
CA VAL A 231 -4.41 -13.30 -19.36
C VAL A 231 -4.83 -11.83 -19.29
N LEU A 232 -6.06 -11.57 -18.81
CA LEU A 232 -6.56 -10.21 -18.62
C LEU A 232 -5.64 -9.38 -17.72
N ALA A 233 -5.30 -9.89 -16.55
CA ALA A 233 -4.48 -9.19 -15.57
C ALA A 233 -3.04 -8.97 -16.06
N MET A 234 -2.41 -10.00 -16.67
CA MET A 234 -1.02 -9.91 -17.13
C MET A 234 -0.84 -8.89 -18.25
N THR A 235 -1.82 -8.68 -19.09
CA THR A 235 -1.76 -7.63 -20.12
C THR A 235 -1.55 -6.25 -19.48
N PHE A 236 -2.28 -5.95 -18.40
CA PHE A 236 -2.15 -4.66 -17.71
C PHE A 236 -0.91 -4.57 -16.80
N VAL A 237 -0.50 -5.69 -16.19
CA VAL A 237 0.77 -5.76 -15.44
C VAL A 237 1.94 -5.44 -16.38
N MET A 238 2.00 -6.09 -17.54
CA MET A 238 3.09 -5.86 -18.51
C MET A 238 3.10 -4.43 -19.02
N ARG A 239 1.91 -3.85 -19.27
CA ARG A 239 1.79 -2.43 -19.64
C ARG A 239 2.31 -1.50 -18.54
N ALA A 240 1.99 -1.77 -17.27
CA ALA A 240 2.45 -0.97 -16.13
C ALA A 240 3.96 -1.06 -15.94
N VAL A 241 4.53 -2.27 -16.03
CA VAL A 241 5.98 -2.51 -15.91
C VAL A 241 6.75 -1.88 -17.06
N GLY A 242 6.18 -1.91 -18.28
CA GLY A 242 6.84 -1.44 -19.51
C GLY A 242 6.95 0.08 -19.66
N ARG A 243 6.23 0.85 -18.87
CA ARG A 243 6.03 2.29 -19.09
C ARG A 243 7.30 3.16 -19.09
N GLU A 244 8.38 2.72 -18.49
CA GLU A 244 9.63 3.50 -18.34
C GLU A 244 10.87 2.89 -19.02
N GLY A 245 10.74 1.82 -19.77
CA GLY A 245 11.92 1.23 -20.43
C GLY A 245 11.64 0.14 -21.43
N LEU A 246 10.41 -0.37 -21.47
CA LEU A 246 10.03 -1.48 -22.34
C LEU A 246 8.95 -1.09 -23.37
N ASN A 247 8.68 0.21 -23.56
CA ASN A 247 7.67 0.67 -24.50
C ASN A 247 7.90 0.12 -25.92
N ASP A 248 9.15 0.01 -26.34
CA ASP A 248 9.50 -0.53 -27.66
C ASP A 248 9.24 -2.05 -27.78
N LEU A 249 9.16 -2.75 -26.63
CA LEU A 249 8.82 -4.16 -26.55
C LEU A 249 7.31 -4.42 -26.44
N LEU A 250 6.51 -3.38 -26.22
CA LEU A 250 5.06 -3.45 -26.09
C LEU A 250 4.38 -2.73 -27.26
N PRO A 251 4.17 -3.41 -28.40
CA PRO A 251 3.65 -2.77 -29.61
C PRO A 251 2.27 -2.15 -29.44
N PHE A 252 1.53 -2.48 -28.37
CA PHE A 252 0.22 -1.89 -28.03
C PHE A 252 0.31 -0.71 -27.05
N ALA A 253 1.52 -0.26 -26.66
CA ALA A 253 1.70 0.86 -25.73
C ALA A 253 1.12 2.19 -26.25
N HIS A 254 0.98 2.33 -27.57
CA HIS A 254 0.38 3.50 -28.24
C HIS A 254 -1.15 3.60 -28.09
N LEU A 255 -1.83 2.50 -27.75
CA LEU A 255 -3.27 2.49 -27.59
C LEU A 255 -3.68 3.31 -26.35
N SER A 256 -4.74 4.08 -26.50
CA SER A 256 -5.43 4.73 -25.37
C SER A 256 -6.00 3.70 -24.39
N ARG A 257 -6.47 4.18 -23.23
CA ARG A 257 -7.15 3.36 -22.23
C ARG A 257 -8.33 2.58 -22.85
N ASP A 258 -9.23 3.31 -23.50
CA ASP A 258 -10.47 2.74 -24.01
C ASP A 258 -10.22 1.81 -25.21
N GLU A 259 -9.29 2.16 -26.10
CA GLU A 259 -8.88 1.27 -27.18
C GLU A 259 -8.29 -0.04 -26.64
N THR A 260 -7.42 0.05 -25.63
CA THR A 260 -6.83 -1.15 -25.00
C THR A 260 -7.90 -2.04 -24.39
N ILE A 261 -8.82 -1.45 -23.62
CA ILE A 261 -9.92 -2.19 -22.97
C ILE A 261 -10.83 -2.84 -24.02
N ASN A 262 -11.29 -2.06 -25.00
CA ASN A 262 -12.23 -2.53 -26.00
C ASN A 262 -11.65 -3.66 -26.85
N GLN A 263 -10.40 -3.52 -27.32
CA GLN A 263 -9.75 -4.55 -28.12
C GLN A 263 -9.48 -5.83 -27.32
N LEU A 264 -8.99 -5.68 -26.07
CA LEU A 264 -8.71 -6.83 -25.20
C LEU A 264 -10.00 -7.58 -24.83
N VAL A 265 -11.05 -6.86 -24.45
CA VAL A 265 -12.36 -7.47 -24.13
C VAL A 265 -12.94 -8.16 -25.34
N SER A 266 -12.93 -7.53 -26.51
CA SER A 266 -13.37 -8.16 -27.76
C SER A 266 -12.62 -9.45 -28.02
N LEU A 267 -11.27 -9.42 -27.96
CA LEU A 267 -10.45 -10.60 -28.18
C LEU A 267 -10.77 -11.74 -27.19
N LEU A 268 -10.90 -11.44 -25.92
CA LEU A 268 -11.18 -12.44 -24.90
C LEU A 268 -12.62 -12.94 -24.95
N LEU A 269 -13.59 -12.07 -25.16
CA LEU A 269 -15.01 -12.42 -25.20
C LEU A 269 -15.33 -13.34 -26.40
N TYR A 270 -14.82 -13.03 -27.59
CA TYR A 270 -14.99 -13.91 -28.76
C TYR A 270 -14.26 -15.24 -28.63
N GLY A 271 -13.15 -15.27 -27.86
CA GLY A 271 -12.47 -16.50 -27.50
C GLY A 271 -13.19 -17.39 -26.52
N ILE A 272 -13.97 -16.79 -25.58
CA ILE A 272 -14.66 -17.51 -24.50
C ILE A 272 -16.15 -17.78 -24.79
N LYS A 273 -16.82 -16.96 -25.58
CA LYS A 273 -18.23 -17.17 -25.94
C LYS A 273 -18.41 -18.51 -26.65
N LYS A 274 -19.45 -19.24 -26.25
CA LYS A 274 -19.84 -20.44 -26.98
C LYS A 274 -20.35 -20.02 -28.38
N THR A 275 -19.70 -20.52 -29.42
CA THR A 275 -20.24 -20.42 -30.78
C THR A 275 -21.48 -21.30 -30.90
N ALA A 276 -22.55 -20.77 -31.46
CA ALA A 276 -23.81 -21.47 -31.67
C ALA A 276 -23.64 -22.70 -32.56
#